data_268e2ee6b182b0ac42e6ed287024fc9d
#
_entry.id   268e2ee6b182b0ac42e6ed287024fc9d
#
_cell.length_a   1.000
_cell.length_b   1.000
_cell.length_c   1.000
_cell.angle_alpha   90.00
_cell.angle_beta   90.00
_cell.angle_gamma   90.00
#
_symmetry.space_group_name_H-M   'P 1'
#
loop_
_entity.id
_entity.type
_entity.pdbx_description
1 polymer ?
#
loop_
_entity_poly.entity_id
_entity_poly.type
_entity_poly.pdbx_seq_one_letter_code
_entity_poly.pdbx_strand_id
1 'polypeptide(L)'
;MTSYLSRKFVPDQPGAINVLESVVQKFKLNTEQERAFRTVANHATINNPTQLKMYLGGMGGTGKSQVLKALVEFFKDRNESHRIIIIAPTGSAAALLNGSTYHSVLNIGSDRSRNDATSQSNVRERLDGVDYIFLDEISMVACHELYQISASLAKARNMTETPFGGLNMIFAGDFAQLKPVFGSPLYSHTVGTSVDASMTVRSQQSAIGKALWHQVTTVVVLRQNMRQKSQSIEDAQFRTALENMRYAQCTQDDIDFLNTRIAEKYRTA
;
A
#
# COMPACT_ATOMS: atom_id res chain seq x y z
N MET A 1 -20.26 1.15 20.82
CA MET A 1 -19.56 2.14 20.00
C MET A 1 -19.66 1.73 18.53
N THR A 2 -20.08 2.63 17.66
CA THR A 2 -20.15 2.35 16.22
C THR A 2 -18.72 2.32 15.68
N SER A 3 -18.29 1.19 15.10
CA SER A 3 -16.96 1.04 14.54
C SER A 3 -16.71 2.07 13.43
N TYR A 4 -15.49 2.61 13.33
CA TYR A 4 -15.08 3.49 12.20
C TYR A 4 -15.22 2.82 10.81
N LEU A 5 -15.40 1.51 10.78
CA LEU A 5 -15.73 0.75 9.58
C LEU A 5 -17.19 0.87 9.16
N SER A 6 -18.04 1.41 10.03
CA SER A 6 -19.49 1.57 9.77
C SER A 6 -19.75 2.82 8.94
N ARG A 7 -20.70 2.72 7.99
CA ARG A 7 -21.22 3.89 7.26
C ARG A 7 -21.92 4.91 8.15
N LYS A 8 -22.37 4.49 9.36
CA LYS A 8 -23.06 5.34 10.34
C LYS A 8 -22.10 5.89 11.40
N PHE A 9 -20.78 5.80 11.17
CA PHE A 9 -19.80 6.36 12.07
C PHE A 9 -19.91 7.89 12.12
N VAL A 10 -19.88 8.44 13.32
CA VAL A 10 -19.82 9.88 13.55
C VAL A 10 -18.43 10.22 14.06
N PRO A 11 -17.70 11.11 13.39
CA PRO A 11 -16.38 11.57 13.84
C PRO A 11 -16.41 12.19 15.22
N ASP A 12 -15.40 11.91 16.05
CA ASP A 12 -15.23 12.54 17.36
C ASP A 12 -14.86 14.03 17.24
N GLN A 13 -14.26 14.42 16.13
CA GLN A 13 -13.76 15.78 15.91
C GLN A 13 -14.77 16.64 15.16
N PRO A 14 -15.11 17.84 15.68
CA PRO A 14 -16.04 18.76 15.05
C PRO A 14 -15.61 19.15 13.64
N GLY A 15 -16.56 19.21 12.72
CA GLY A 15 -16.33 19.62 11.32
C GLY A 15 -15.67 18.56 10.42
N ALA A 16 -15.13 17.48 10.96
CA ALA A 16 -14.45 16.45 10.18
C ALA A 16 -15.37 15.81 9.14
N ILE A 17 -16.66 15.66 9.44
CA ILE A 17 -17.64 15.09 8.52
C ILE A 17 -17.81 15.97 7.25
N ASN A 18 -17.79 17.28 7.40
CA ASN A 18 -17.96 18.21 6.26
C ASN A 18 -16.76 18.12 5.31
N VAL A 19 -15.53 18.05 5.87
CA VAL A 19 -14.32 17.85 5.07
C VAL A 19 -14.36 16.50 4.35
N LEU A 20 -14.75 15.45 5.07
CA LEU A 20 -14.84 14.10 4.51
C LEU A 20 -15.83 14.05 3.33
N GLU A 21 -17.04 14.60 3.47
CA GLU A 21 -18.05 14.64 2.42
C GLU A 21 -17.59 15.51 1.24
N SER A 22 -16.96 16.65 1.50
CA SER A 22 -16.40 17.52 0.46
C SER A 22 -15.35 16.78 -0.38
N VAL A 23 -14.45 16.03 0.25
CA VAL A 23 -13.42 15.25 -0.45
C VAL A 23 -14.03 14.12 -1.27
N VAL A 24 -15.01 13.39 -0.74
CA VAL A 24 -15.71 12.33 -1.49
C VAL A 24 -16.34 12.88 -2.78
N GLN A 25 -17.00 14.03 -2.68
CA GLN A 25 -17.62 14.69 -3.85
C GLN A 25 -16.56 15.22 -4.83
N LYS A 26 -15.52 15.89 -4.32
CA LYS A 26 -14.43 16.46 -5.12
C LYS A 26 -13.74 15.40 -5.97
N PHE A 27 -13.43 14.25 -5.39
CA PHE A 27 -12.74 13.17 -6.06
C PHE A 27 -13.67 12.20 -6.80
N LYS A 28 -14.99 12.37 -6.69
CA LYS A 28 -16.00 11.49 -7.29
C LYS A 28 -15.69 10.01 -7.05
N LEU A 29 -15.41 9.68 -5.81
CA LEU A 29 -15.03 8.33 -5.42
C LEU A 29 -16.18 7.35 -5.69
N ASN A 30 -15.89 6.21 -6.31
CA ASN A 30 -16.86 5.13 -6.38
C ASN A 30 -17.05 4.46 -5.01
N THR A 31 -18.05 3.59 -4.91
CA THR A 31 -18.43 2.95 -3.62
C THR A 31 -17.26 2.24 -2.93
N GLU A 32 -16.37 1.56 -3.69
CA GLU A 32 -15.23 0.83 -3.14
C GLU A 32 -14.12 1.79 -2.70
N GLN A 33 -13.83 2.79 -3.52
CA GLN A 33 -12.85 3.85 -3.23
C GLN A 33 -13.28 4.68 -2.03
N GLU A 34 -14.56 5.06 -1.99
CA GLU A 34 -15.15 5.79 -0.85
C GLU A 34 -15.06 4.97 0.43
N ARG A 35 -15.33 3.66 0.38
CA ARG A 35 -15.18 2.78 1.51
C ARG A 35 -13.74 2.77 2.04
N ALA A 36 -12.76 2.64 1.14
CA ALA A 36 -11.35 2.66 1.51
C ALA A 36 -10.95 4.01 2.12
N PHE A 37 -11.33 5.11 1.50
CA PHE A 37 -11.10 6.46 1.97
C PHE A 37 -11.72 6.69 3.35
N ARG A 38 -13.03 6.41 3.52
CA ARG A 38 -13.74 6.59 4.79
C ARG A 38 -13.16 5.75 5.92
N THR A 39 -12.67 4.55 5.63
CA THR A 39 -12.02 3.71 6.64
C THR A 39 -10.86 4.43 7.31
N VAL A 40 -9.98 5.05 6.52
CA VAL A 40 -8.81 5.77 7.04
C VAL A 40 -9.20 7.14 7.59
N ALA A 41 -10.05 7.89 6.88
CA ALA A 41 -10.49 9.22 7.32
C ALA A 41 -11.25 9.17 8.64
N ASN A 42 -12.19 8.24 8.79
CA ASN A 42 -12.90 8.03 10.05
C ASN A 42 -11.96 7.65 11.20
N HIS A 43 -11.03 6.70 10.93
CA HIS A 43 -10.03 6.30 11.91
C HIS A 43 -9.17 7.50 12.37
N ALA A 44 -8.83 8.41 11.46
CA ALA A 44 -8.02 9.59 11.76
C ALA A 44 -8.75 10.63 12.63
N THR A 45 -10.07 10.51 12.77
CA THR A 45 -10.90 11.40 13.59
C THR A 45 -11.21 10.86 15.00
N ILE A 46 -10.79 9.63 15.29
CA ILE A 46 -10.97 9.01 16.61
C ILE A 46 -9.89 9.52 17.57
N ASN A 47 -10.29 9.82 18.80
CA ASN A 47 -9.34 10.11 19.86
C ASN A 47 -8.71 8.81 20.38
N ASN A 48 -7.37 8.71 20.31
CA ASN A 48 -6.59 7.54 20.71
C ASN A 48 -7.05 6.23 20.03
N PRO A 49 -7.05 6.16 18.71
CA PRO A 49 -7.46 4.97 17.99
C PRO A 49 -6.47 3.82 18.21
N THR A 50 -6.95 2.58 18.09
CA THR A 50 -6.08 1.40 18.00
C THR A 50 -5.35 1.42 16.65
N GLN A 51 -4.13 0.89 16.61
CA GLN A 51 -3.32 0.86 15.38
C GLN A 51 -4.07 0.25 14.20
N LEU A 52 -4.19 0.99 13.10
CA LEU A 52 -4.76 0.50 11.84
C LEU A 52 -3.67 -0.20 11.01
N LYS A 53 -3.96 -1.42 10.57
CA LYS A 53 -3.19 -2.16 9.56
C LYS A 53 -4.15 -2.56 8.46
N MET A 54 -4.09 -1.85 7.33
CA MET A 54 -5.05 -1.98 6.23
C MET A 54 -4.35 -2.39 4.93
N TYR A 55 -4.96 -3.30 4.19
CA TYR A 55 -4.59 -3.58 2.80
C TYR A 55 -5.63 -3.00 1.84
N LEU A 56 -5.16 -2.17 0.91
CA LEU A 56 -5.90 -1.61 -0.20
C LEU A 56 -5.49 -2.34 -1.49
N GLY A 57 -6.21 -3.41 -1.80
CA GLY A 57 -5.96 -4.23 -2.97
C GLY A 57 -6.70 -3.74 -4.21
N GLY A 58 -6.22 -4.12 -5.38
CA GLY A 58 -6.91 -3.89 -6.64
C GLY A 58 -5.99 -3.91 -7.84
N MET A 59 -6.53 -4.32 -8.99
CA MET A 59 -5.81 -4.33 -10.26
C MET A 59 -5.26 -2.94 -10.63
N GLY A 60 -4.33 -2.90 -11.58
CA GLY A 60 -3.95 -1.66 -12.23
C GLY A 60 -5.17 -0.95 -12.81
N GLY A 61 -5.32 0.35 -12.54
CA GLY A 61 -6.45 1.13 -13.05
C GLY A 61 -7.72 1.14 -12.19
N THR A 62 -7.78 0.43 -11.06
CA THR A 62 -8.93 0.46 -10.14
C THR A 62 -9.00 1.71 -9.26
N GLY A 63 -7.94 2.53 -9.25
CA GLY A 63 -7.94 3.82 -8.58
C GLY A 63 -7.39 3.83 -7.15
N LYS A 64 -6.47 2.94 -6.80
CA LYS A 64 -5.73 3.01 -5.53
C LYS A 64 -5.11 4.39 -5.30
N SER A 65 -4.47 4.95 -6.34
CA SER A 65 -3.88 6.30 -6.29
C SER A 65 -4.94 7.40 -6.15
N GLN A 66 -6.20 7.17 -6.57
CA GLN A 66 -7.28 8.12 -6.36
C GLN A 66 -7.68 8.17 -4.87
N VAL A 67 -7.74 7.02 -4.22
CA VAL A 67 -7.95 6.94 -2.76
C VAL A 67 -6.84 7.66 -2.01
N LEU A 68 -5.58 7.44 -2.40
CA LEU A 68 -4.44 8.15 -1.79
C LEU A 68 -4.56 9.66 -1.94
N LYS A 69 -4.85 10.16 -3.17
CA LYS A 69 -5.02 11.60 -3.41
C LYS A 69 -6.14 12.18 -2.56
N ALA A 70 -7.23 11.45 -2.39
CA ALA A 70 -8.33 11.86 -1.51
C ALA A 70 -7.88 11.90 -0.03
N LEU A 71 -7.08 10.95 0.44
CA LEU A 71 -6.51 10.97 1.80
C LEU A 71 -5.57 12.16 2.01
N VAL A 72 -4.68 12.41 1.06
CA VAL A 72 -3.76 13.58 1.13
C VAL A 72 -4.56 14.88 1.22
N GLU A 73 -5.60 15.03 0.38
CA GLU A 73 -6.46 16.22 0.42
C GLU A 73 -7.24 16.34 1.75
N PHE A 74 -7.75 15.23 2.28
CA PHE A 74 -8.42 15.20 3.57
C PHE A 74 -7.52 15.71 4.70
N PHE A 75 -6.28 15.24 4.78
CA PHE A 75 -5.33 15.73 5.78
C PHE A 75 -4.93 17.19 5.52
N LYS A 76 -4.80 17.60 4.27
CA LYS A 76 -4.49 18.98 3.89
C LYS A 76 -5.60 19.96 4.28
N ASP A 77 -6.85 19.64 3.98
CA ASP A 77 -8.01 20.50 4.28
C ASP A 77 -8.22 20.65 5.79
N ARG A 78 -7.61 19.75 6.58
CA ARG A 78 -7.58 19.81 8.05
C ARG A 78 -6.32 20.46 8.64
N ASN A 79 -5.40 20.95 7.77
CA ASN A 79 -4.06 21.44 8.16
C ASN A 79 -3.20 20.36 8.87
N GLU A 80 -3.40 19.10 8.53
CA GLU A 80 -2.76 17.92 9.12
C GLU A 80 -1.89 17.15 8.12
N SER A 81 -1.39 17.81 7.07
CA SER A 81 -0.61 17.16 5.99
C SER A 81 0.61 16.39 6.50
N HIS A 82 1.20 16.79 7.63
CA HIS A 82 2.34 16.15 8.26
C HIS A 82 2.03 14.75 8.83
N ARG A 83 0.75 14.43 9.06
CA ARG A 83 0.34 13.17 9.67
C ARG A 83 0.43 11.97 8.74
N ILE A 84 0.55 12.17 7.41
CA ILE A 84 0.63 11.09 6.42
C ILE A 84 1.89 11.22 5.57
N ILE A 85 2.64 10.14 5.45
CA ILE A 85 3.74 10.01 4.49
C ILE A 85 3.49 8.87 3.51
N ILE A 86 4.06 9.03 2.29
CA ILE A 86 3.92 8.07 1.21
C ILE A 86 5.28 7.48 0.92
N ILE A 87 5.37 6.17 0.95
CA ILE A 87 6.58 5.42 0.62
C ILE A 87 6.29 4.32 -0.40
N ALA A 88 7.30 3.95 -1.18
CA ALA A 88 7.20 2.89 -2.18
C ALA A 88 8.52 2.13 -2.31
N PRO A 89 8.53 0.91 -2.89
CA PRO A 89 9.76 0.13 -3.11
C PRO A 89 10.70 0.74 -4.14
N THR A 90 10.18 1.44 -5.14
CA THR A 90 10.96 2.00 -6.25
C THR A 90 10.81 3.51 -6.37
N GLY A 91 11.84 4.17 -6.91
CA GLY A 91 11.81 5.62 -7.15
C GLY A 91 10.71 6.03 -8.14
N SER A 92 10.45 5.22 -9.17
CA SER A 92 9.40 5.49 -10.15
C SER A 92 7.99 5.43 -9.53
N ALA A 93 7.72 4.43 -8.68
CA ALA A 93 6.45 4.35 -7.97
C ALA A 93 6.28 5.52 -6.99
N ALA A 94 7.33 5.86 -6.24
CA ALA A 94 7.33 6.98 -5.30
C ALA A 94 7.07 8.32 -6.00
N ALA A 95 7.75 8.58 -7.12
CA ALA A 95 7.62 9.85 -7.86
C ALA A 95 6.21 10.11 -8.39
N LEU A 96 5.49 9.06 -8.81
CA LEU A 96 4.10 9.15 -9.27
C LEU A 96 3.12 9.66 -8.20
N LEU A 97 3.49 9.52 -6.94
CA LEU A 97 2.66 9.84 -5.79
C LEU A 97 3.21 10.98 -4.93
N ASN A 98 4.25 11.69 -5.42
CA ASN A 98 4.99 12.68 -4.64
C ASN A 98 5.52 12.12 -3.31
N GLY A 99 5.86 10.85 -3.29
CA GLY A 99 6.43 10.14 -2.14
C GLY A 99 7.94 9.93 -2.28
N SER A 100 8.48 9.09 -1.41
CA SER A 100 9.89 8.69 -1.40
C SER A 100 10.02 7.18 -1.31
N THR A 101 11.20 6.62 -1.63
CA THR A 101 11.41 5.19 -1.40
C THR A 101 11.52 4.90 0.10
N TYR A 102 11.02 3.75 0.55
CA TYR A 102 11.16 3.37 1.95
C TYR A 102 12.65 3.23 2.36
N HIS A 103 13.53 2.85 1.42
CA HIS A 103 14.97 2.82 1.63
C HIS A 103 15.51 4.20 2.02
N SER A 104 15.10 5.25 1.29
CA SER A 104 15.55 6.62 1.57
C SER A 104 14.95 7.18 2.86
N VAL A 105 13.66 6.97 3.10
CA VAL A 105 12.98 7.52 4.30
C VAL A 105 13.50 6.89 5.58
N LEU A 106 13.73 5.56 5.55
CA LEU A 106 14.07 4.76 6.72
C LEU A 106 15.55 4.39 6.81
N ASN A 107 16.37 4.88 5.88
CA ASN A 107 17.81 4.58 5.77
C ASN A 107 18.09 3.05 5.76
N ILE A 108 17.25 2.27 5.06
CA ILE A 108 17.40 0.82 4.91
C ILE A 108 18.35 0.53 3.75
N GLY A 109 19.33 -0.38 3.94
CA GLY A 109 20.23 -0.85 2.87
C GLY A 109 21.54 -0.10 2.72
N SER A 110 21.81 0.97 3.44
CA SER A 110 23.12 1.61 3.45
C SER A 110 24.05 0.87 4.42
N ASP A 111 25.07 0.17 3.90
CA ASP A 111 26.01 -0.65 4.68
C ASP A 111 26.81 0.15 5.74
N ARG A 112 26.81 1.47 5.65
CA ARG A 112 27.65 2.34 6.51
C ARG A 112 26.92 2.98 7.70
N SER A 113 25.59 2.85 7.84
CA SER A 113 24.87 3.68 8.81
C SER A 113 23.92 2.95 9.76
N ARG A 114 23.94 1.62 9.83
CA ARG A 114 23.02 0.88 10.72
C ARG A 114 23.15 1.23 12.21
N ASN A 115 24.28 1.83 12.62
CA ASN A 115 24.55 2.23 14.00
C ASN A 115 24.88 3.72 14.16
N ASP A 116 24.74 4.54 13.13
CA ASP A 116 25.04 5.96 13.22
C ASP A 116 23.89 6.70 13.90
N ALA A 117 24.16 7.34 15.04
CA ALA A 117 23.19 8.13 15.80
C ALA A 117 22.55 9.23 14.92
N THR A 118 23.32 9.81 14.00
CA THR A 118 22.88 10.83 13.05
C THR A 118 21.84 10.27 12.09
N SER A 119 22.04 9.06 11.58
CA SER A 119 21.09 8.39 10.67
C SER A 119 19.74 8.15 11.35
N GLN A 120 19.75 7.74 12.61
CA GLN A 120 18.51 7.53 13.39
C GLN A 120 17.82 8.84 13.74
N SER A 121 18.58 9.89 14.08
CA SER A 121 18.03 11.23 14.30
C SER A 121 17.27 11.73 13.07
N ASN A 122 17.84 11.58 11.88
CA ASN A 122 17.21 11.97 10.61
C ASN A 122 15.92 11.21 10.33
N VAL A 123 15.86 9.89 10.63
CA VAL A 123 14.62 9.12 10.48
C VAL A 123 13.57 9.59 11.49
N ARG A 124 13.96 9.84 12.74
CA ARG A 124 13.06 10.35 13.77
C ARG A 124 12.47 11.70 13.39
N GLU A 125 13.29 12.63 12.90
CA GLU A 125 12.85 13.95 12.46
C GLU A 125 11.83 13.86 11.32
N ARG A 126 12.06 12.97 10.34
CA ARG A 126 11.11 12.72 9.23
C ARG A 126 9.79 12.11 9.69
N LEU A 127 9.78 11.40 10.80
CA LEU A 127 8.59 10.76 11.37
C LEU A 127 7.92 11.61 12.46
N ASP A 128 8.41 12.82 12.72
CA ASP A 128 7.81 13.69 13.72
C ASP A 128 6.41 14.12 13.28
N GLY A 129 5.43 13.93 14.17
CA GLY A 129 4.01 14.19 13.90
C GLY A 129 3.35 13.23 12.89
N VAL A 130 4.05 12.22 12.36
CA VAL A 130 3.47 11.23 11.44
C VAL A 130 2.65 10.20 12.20
N ASP A 131 1.42 9.96 11.74
CA ASP A 131 0.53 8.92 12.27
C ASP A 131 0.27 7.81 11.26
N TYR A 132 0.35 8.10 9.96
CA TYR A 132 -0.02 7.20 8.87
C TYR A 132 1.14 7.04 7.88
N ILE A 133 1.40 5.79 7.51
CA ILE A 133 2.28 5.45 6.39
C ILE A 133 1.45 4.78 5.30
N PHE A 134 1.46 5.37 4.11
CA PHE A 134 0.93 4.74 2.91
C PHE A 134 2.11 4.11 2.15
N LEU A 135 2.15 2.77 2.13
CA LEU A 135 3.16 2.00 1.40
C LEU A 135 2.52 1.44 0.14
N ASP A 136 2.89 2.03 -1.01
CA ASP A 136 2.41 1.57 -2.32
C ASP A 136 3.25 0.41 -2.86
N GLU A 137 2.72 -0.30 -3.84
CA GLU A 137 3.34 -1.46 -4.51
C GLU A 137 3.83 -2.54 -3.52
N ILE A 138 3.01 -2.86 -2.51
CA ILE A 138 3.34 -3.84 -1.46
C ILE A 138 3.68 -5.22 -2.01
N SER A 139 3.21 -5.58 -3.20
CA SER A 139 3.54 -6.84 -3.87
C SER A 139 5.03 -7.01 -4.17
N MET A 140 5.76 -5.90 -4.33
CA MET A 140 7.20 -5.87 -4.58
C MET A 140 8.04 -5.94 -3.29
N VAL A 141 7.42 -5.88 -2.12
CA VAL A 141 8.12 -5.94 -0.82
C VAL A 141 8.25 -7.39 -0.35
N ALA A 142 9.48 -7.83 -0.07
CA ALA A 142 9.73 -9.16 0.47
C ALA A 142 9.44 -9.23 1.98
N CYS A 143 9.25 -10.46 2.49
CA CYS A 143 9.01 -10.68 3.91
C CYS A 143 10.09 -10.05 4.80
N HIS A 144 11.38 -10.24 4.48
CA HIS A 144 12.48 -9.67 5.28
C HIS A 144 12.51 -8.13 5.21
N GLU A 145 12.10 -7.53 4.09
CA GLU A 145 12.02 -6.08 3.93
C GLU A 145 10.89 -5.49 4.78
N LEU A 146 9.73 -6.16 4.83
CA LEU A 146 8.63 -5.73 5.71
C LEU A 146 9.06 -5.74 7.19
N TYR A 147 9.85 -6.75 7.61
CA TYR A 147 10.48 -6.73 8.93
C TYR A 147 11.40 -5.53 9.11
N GLN A 148 12.28 -5.26 8.15
CA GLN A 148 13.22 -4.13 8.22
C GLN A 148 12.50 -2.78 8.31
N ILE A 149 11.43 -2.60 7.54
CA ILE A 149 10.55 -1.42 7.61
C ILE A 149 9.98 -1.29 9.04
N SER A 150 9.37 -2.36 9.55
CA SER A 150 8.79 -2.36 10.91
C SER A 150 9.82 -2.05 11.99
N ALA A 151 10.98 -2.70 11.94
CA ALA A 151 12.06 -2.52 12.92
C ALA A 151 12.64 -1.10 12.88
N SER A 152 12.82 -0.52 11.69
CA SER A 152 13.30 0.86 11.54
C SER A 152 12.31 1.87 12.11
N LEU A 153 11.01 1.72 11.83
CA LEU A 153 9.95 2.55 12.37
C LEU A 153 9.86 2.43 13.91
N ALA A 154 9.88 1.21 14.43
CA ALA A 154 9.83 0.93 15.86
C ALA A 154 11.01 1.55 16.61
N LYS A 155 12.22 1.45 16.04
CA LYS A 155 13.43 2.06 16.57
C LYS A 155 13.37 3.60 16.57
N ALA A 156 12.92 4.19 15.47
CA ALA A 156 12.81 5.64 15.35
C ALA A 156 11.80 6.22 16.35
N ARG A 157 10.74 5.49 16.67
CA ARG A 157 9.70 5.90 17.63
C ARG A 157 9.97 5.48 19.08
N ASN A 158 11.09 4.78 19.36
CA ASN A 158 11.38 4.15 20.65
C ASN A 158 10.27 3.21 21.16
N MET A 159 9.61 2.51 20.23
CA MET A 159 8.51 1.57 20.50
C MET A 159 8.84 0.19 19.92
N THR A 160 9.95 -0.40 20.35
CA THR A 160 10.53 -1.64 19.78
C THR A 160 9.61 -2.86 19.90
N GLU A 161 8.74 -2.88 20.91
CA GLU A 161 7.80 -3.98 21.15
C GLU A 161 6.51 -3.85 20.33
N THR A 162 6.31 -2.70 19.67
CA THR A 162 5.09 -2.44 18.91
C THR A 162 5.37 -2.51 17.41
N PRO A 163 4.66 -3.36 16.66
CA PRO A 163 4.80 -3.44 15.20
C PRO A 163 4.70 -2.06 14.55
N PHE A 164 5.65 -1.76 13.65
CA PHE A 164 5.75 -0.48 12.95
C PHE A 164 5.85 0.75 13.88
N GLY A 165 6.29 0.56 15.12
CA GLY A 165 6.36 1.64 16.11
C GLY A 165 5.01 2.27 16.43
N GLY A 166 3.92 1.53 16.32
CA GLY A 166 2.55 2.02 16.56
C GLY A 166 1.97 2.87 15.44
N LEU A 167 2.69 3.10 14.32
CA LEU A 167 2.17 3.83 13.17
C LEU A 167 1.07 3.06 12.44
N ASN A 168 0.08 3.78 11.95
CA ASN A 168 -0.97 3.21 11.13
C ASN A 168 -0.44 2.93 9.73
N MET A 169 -0.63 1.70 9.25
CA MET A 169 -0.08 1.23 7.99
C MET A 169 -1.19 1.00 6.97
N ILE A 170 -1.08 1.64 5.80
CA ILE A 170 -1.94 1.40 4.65
C ILE A 170 -1.05 0.82 3.56
N PHE A 171 -1.20 -0.48 3.31
CA PHE A 171 -0.48 -1.22 2.29
C PHE A 171 -1.31 -1.24 1.01
N ALA A 172 -0.84 -0.63 -0.05
CA ALA A 172 -1.53 -0.63 -1.33
C ALA A 172 -0.79 -1.46 -2.38
N GLY A 173 -1.50 -2.15 -3.25
CA GLY A 173 -0.88 -2.91 -4.34
C GLY A 173 -1.75 -4.00 -4.93
N ASP A 174 -1.13 -4.83 -5.74
CA ASP A 174 -1.75 -5.94 -6.44
C ASP A 174 -0.82 -7.15 -6.47
N PHE A 175 -1.12 -8.17 -5.68
CA PHE A 175 -0.29 -9.38 -5.60
C PHE A 175 -0.24 -10.25 -6.87
N ALA A 176 -1.05 -9.96 -7.87
CA ALA A 176 -0.93 -10.58 -9.19
C ALA A 176 -0.02 -9.78 -10.15
N GLN A 177 0.55 -8.66 -9.69
CA GLN A 177 1.56 -7.89 -10.43
C GLN A 177 2.98 -8.34 -10.04
N LEU A 178 3.95 -7.44 -10.09
CA LEU A 178 5.35 -7.77 -9.85
C LEU A 178 5.59 -8.25 -8.42
N LYS A 179 6.24 -9.39 -8.31
CA LYS A 179 6.75 -9.92 -7.04
C LYS A 179 8.10 -9.29 -6.67
N PRO A 180 8.56 -9.46 -5.43
CA PRO A 180 9.89 -9.00 -5.01
C PRO A 180 10.99 -9.56 -5.91
N VAL A 181 11.98 -8.72 -6.24
CA VAL A 181 13.15 -9.15 -7.04
C VAL A 181 14.01 -10.13 -6.25
N PHE A 182 14.16 -9.88 -4.93
CA PHE A 182 14.92 -10.73 -4.03
C PHE A 182 14.13 -11.06 -2.76
N GLY A 183 14.11 -12.33 -2.39
CA GLY A 183 13.45 -12.80 -1.19
C GLY A 183 12.06 -13.36 -1.44
N SER A 184 11.41 -13.77 -0.37
CA SER A 184 10.10 -14.43 -0.43
C SER A 184 8.98 -13.41 -0.39
N PRO A 185 7.95 -13.54 -1.25
CA PRO A 185 6.79 -12.66 -1.22
C PRO A 185 5.98 -12.87 0.08
N LEU A 186 5.19 -11.88 0.45
CA LEU A 186 4.39 -11.87 1.68
C LEU A 186 3.37 -13.02 1.76
N TYR A 187 2.94 -13.54 0.60
CA TYR A 187 2.05 -14.69 0.47
C TYR A 187 2.77 -16.05 0.35
N SER A 188 4.09 -16.11 0.56
CA SER A 188 4.87 -17.34 0.46
C SER A 188 4.35 -18.43 1.42
N HIS A 189 4.19 -19.64 0.92
CA HIS A 189 3.77 -20.79 1.71
C HIS A 189 4.93 -21.40 2.53
N THR A 190 6.17 -21.22 2.09
CA THR A 190 7.35 -21.86 2.66
C THR A 190 8.02 -21.09 3.79
N VAL A 191 7.77 -19.78 3.89
CA VAL A 191 8.35 -18.95 4.96
C VAL A 191 7.68 -19.29 6.29
N GLY A 192 8.50 -19.63 7.29
CA GLY A 192 8.03 -19.93 8.65
C GLY A 192 7.44 -21.34 8.84
N THR A 193 7.58 -22.24 7.87
CA THR A 193 7.11 -23.64 7.99
C THR A 193 8.07 -24.57 8.71
N SER A 194 9.36 -24.23 8.78
CA SER A 194 10.37 -24.93 9.56
C SER A 194 11.12 -23.93 10.44
N VAL A 195 11.17 -24.21 11.72
CA VAL A 195 12.03 -23.51 12.68
C VAL A 195 13.20 -24.42 12.97
N ASP A 196 14.32 -24.19 12.29
CA ASP A 196 15.52 -24.96 12.48
C ASP A 196 16.56 -24.11 13.25
N ALA A 197 17.33 -24.72 14.15
CA ALA A 197 18.36 -24.03 14.93
C ALA A 197 19.45 -23.37 14.03
N SER A 198 19.50 -23.76 12.76
CA SER A 198 20.41 -23.23 11.73
C SER A 198 19.84 -22.08 10.90
N MET A 199 18.67 -21.51 11.27
CA MET A 199 18.07 -20.41 10.49
C MET A 199 19.01 -19.21 10.38
N THR A 200 19.23 -18.76 9.15
CA THR A 200 19.96 -17.51 8.91
C THR A 200 19.17 -16.31 9.45
N VAL A 201 19.86 -15.22 9.79
CA VAL A 201 19.23 -13.96 10.23
C VAL A 201 18.16 -13.51 9.23
N ARG A 202 18.44 -13.64 7.94
CA ARG A 202 17.47 -13.27 6.89
C ARG A 202 16.22 -14.16 6.90
N SER A 203 16.38 -15.46 7.17
CA SER A 203 15.23 -16.38 7.28
C SER A 203 14.37 -16.04 8.49
N GLN A 204 14.99 -15.70 9.63
CA GLN A 204 14.27 -15.23 10.82
C GLN A 204 13.51 -13.93 10.55
N GLN A 205 14.16 -12.94 9.92
CA GLN A 205 13.53 -11.70 9.50
C GLN A 205 12.35 -11.95 8.56
N SER A 206 12.47 -12.90 7.64
CA SER A 206 11.40 -13.27 6.72
C SER A 206 10.20 -13.86 7.46
N ALA A 207 10.43 -14.74 8.44
CA ALA A 207 9.36 -15.33 9.25
C ALA A 207 8.60 -14.26 10.05
N ILE A 208 9.34 -13.33 10.69
CA ILE A 208 8.75 -12.22 11.43
C ILE A 208 7.99 -11.27 10.47
N GLY A 209 8.57 -10.94 9.32
CA GLY A 209 7.91 -10.07 8.33
C GLY A 209 6.60 -10.66 7.80
N LYS A 210 6.56 -11.99 7.57
CA LYS A 210 5.32 -12.68 7.23
C LYS A 210 4.30 -12.61 8.38
N ALA A 211 4.74 -12.82 9.62
CA ALA A 211 3.86 -12.69 10.79
C ALA A 211 3.31 -11.27 10.97
N LEU A 212 4.10 -10.24 10.64
CA LEU A 212 3.64 -8.84 10.60
C LEU A 212 2.57 -8.63 9.52
N TRP A 213 2.75 -9.22 8.34
CA TRP A 213 1.75 -9.18 7.27
C TRP A 213 0.42 -9.82 7.70
N HIS A 214 0.46 -10.94 8.42
CA HIS A 214 -0.74 -11.61 8.93
C HIS A 214 -1.51 -10.81 10.00
N GLN A 215 -0.94 -9.71 10.50
CA GLN A 215 -1.64 -8.77 11.39
C GLN A 215 -2.47 -7.73 10.64
N VAL A 216 -2.47 -7.74 9.32
CA VAL A 216 -3.34 -6.89 8.50
C VAL A 216 -4.77 -7.44 8.57
N THR A 217 -5.63 -6.77 9.32
CA THR A 217 -7.00 -7.23 9.60
C THR A 217 -8.07 -6.48 8.82
N THR A 218 -7.73 -5.30 8.30
CA THR A 218 -8.65 -4.50 7.49
C THR A 218 -8.28 -4.62 6.02
N VAL A 219 -9.22 -5.09 5.19
CA VAL A 219 -8.99 -5.30 3.77
C VAL A 219 -10.08 -4.62 2.95
N VAL A 220 -9.69 -3.79 2.00
CA VAL A 220 -10.58 -3.24 0.98
C VAL A 220 -10.00 -3.57 -0.40
N VAL A 221 -10.78 -4.22 -1.25
CA VAL A 221 -10.38 -4.57 -2.61
C VAL A 221 -11.19 -3.74 -3.60
N LEU A 222 -10.48 -2.99 -4.46
CA LEU A 222 -11.06 -2.23 -5.55
C LEU A 222 -11.14 -3.14 -6.78
N ARG A 223 -12.36 -3.37 -7.28
CA ARG A 223 -12.61 -4.25 -8.43
C ARG A 223 -12.93 -3.48 -9.70
N GLN A 224 -13.61 -2.34 -9.56
CA GLN A 224 -14.02 -1.54 -10.71
C GLN A 224 -12.82 -0.89 -11.39
N ASN A 225 -12.57 -1.27 -12.66
CA ASN A 225 -11.54 -0.63 -13.47
C ASN A 225 -12.01 0.77 -13.89
N MET A 226 -11.23 1.80 -13.54
CA MET A 226 -11.51 3.21 -13.80
C MET A 226 -10.66 3.81 -14.92
N ARG A 227 -9.63 3.08 -15.38
CA ARG A 227 -8.66 3.59 -16.39
C ARG A 227 -9.25 3.57 -17.78
N GLN A 228 -10.06 2.58 -18.07
CA GLN A 228 -10.69 2.40 -19.38
C GLN A 228 -12.17 2.77 -19.27
N LYS A 229 -12.45 4.06 -19.42
CA LYS A 229 -13.83 4.62 -19.36
C LYS A 229 -14.54 4.57 -20.68
N SER A 230 -13.84 4.31 -21.80
CA SER A 230 -14.46 4.22 -23.11
C SER A 230 -15.32 2.94 -23.18
N GLN A 231 -16.46 3.05 -23.84
CA GLN A 231 -17.38 1.94 -24.05
C GLN A 231 -17.15 1.26 -25.41
N SER A 232 -15.97 1.44 -26.00
CA SER A 232 -15.66 0.77 -27.26
C SER A 232 -15.58 -0.75 -27.07
N ILE A 233 -15.95 -1.49 -28.10
CA ILE A 233 -15.87 -2.95 -28.14
C ILE A 233 -14.41 -3.39 -27.90
N GLU A 234 -13.46 -2.68 -28.47
CA GLU A 234 -12.03 -2.96 -28.33
C GLU A 234 -11.53 -2.82 -26.89
N ASP A 235 -11.96 -1.78 -26.16
CA ASP A 235 -11.61 -1.61 -24.76
C ASP A 235 -12.24 -2.68 -23.86
N ALA A 236 -13.43 -3.14 -24.20
CA ALA A 236 -14.08 -4.26 -23.51
C ALA A 236 -13.29 -5.56 -23.74
N GLN A 237 -12.89 -5.85 -24.98
CA GLN A 237 -12.04 -7.01 -25.29
C GLN A 237 -10.70 -6.94 -24.58
N PHE A 238 -10.06 -5.76 -24.57
CA PHE A 238 -8.78 -5.58 -23.86
C PHE A 238 -8.89 -5.81 -22.35
N ARG A 239 -9.96 -5.33 -21.72
CA ARG A 239 -10.23 -5.60 -20.30
C ARG A 239 -10.41 -7.09 -20.04
N THR A 240 -11.19 -7.78 -20.87
CA THR A 240 -11.43 -9.21 -20.76
C THR A 240 -10.11 -9.99 -20.91
N ALA A 241 -9.31 -9.67 -21.91
CA ALA A 241 -8.02 -10.31 -22.11
C ALA A 241 -7.08 -10.11 -20.91
N LEU A 242 -6.99 -8.88 -20.36
CA LEU A 242 -6.18 -8.61 -19.16
C LEU A 242 -6.69 -9.36 -17.91
N GLU A 243 -8.00 -9.50 -17.77
CA GLU A 243 -8.59 -10.27 -16.68
C GLU A 243 -8.30 -11.77 -16.81
N ASN A 244 -8.45 -12.32 -18.02
CA ASN A 244 -8.13 -13.70 -18.32
C ASN A 244 -6.62 -14.00 -18.13
N MET A 245 -5.73 -13.08 -18.52
CA MET A 245 -4.30 -13.19 -18.25
C MET A 245 -4.01 -13.26 -16.74
N ARG A 246 -4.72 -12.49 -15.95
CA ARG A 246 -4.55 -12.47 -14.48
C ARG A 246 -4.78 -13.84 -13.85
N TYR A 247 -5.74 -14.59 -14.38
CA TYR A 247 -6.12 -15.91 -13.88
C TYR A 247 -5.52 -17.07 -14.68
N ALA A 248 -4.60 -16.78 -15.62
CA ALA A 248 -4.03 -17.76 -16.56
C ALA A 248 -5.13 -18.52 -17.36
N GLN A 249 -6.19 -17.81 -17.74
CA GLN A 249 -7.37 -18.34 -18.46
C GLN A 249 -7.55 -17.67 -19.82
N CYS A 250 -6.46 -17.24 -20.47
CA CYS A 250 -6.52 -16.67 -21.82
C CYS A 250 -7.15 -17.64 -22.80
N THR A 251 -8.12 -17.13 -23.54
CA THR A 251 -8.72 -17.82 -24.70
C THR A 251 -7.88 -17.56 -25.96
N GLN A 252 -8.14 -18.33 -27.03
CA GLN A 252 -7.50 -18.05 -28.32
C GLN A 252 -7.88 -16.66 -28.84
N ASP A 253 -9.14 -16.23 -28.66
CA ASP A 253 -9.61 -14.90 -29.04
C ASP A 253 -8.84 -13.78 -28.32
N ASP A 254 -8.52 -13.97 -27.03
CA ASP A 254 -7.70 -13.02 -26.26
C ASP A 254 -6.30 -12.90 -26.87
N ILE A 255 -5.70 -14.04 -27.21
CA ILE A 255 -4.34 -14.10 -27.79
C ILE A 255 -4.35 -13.43 -29.18
N ASP A 256 -5.31 -13.74 -30.00
CA ASP A 256 -5.45 -13.16 -31.35
C ASP A 256 -5.65 -11.65 -31.28
N PHE A 257 -6.52 -11.20 -30.36
CA PHE A 257 -6.74 -9.77 -30.12
C PHE A 257 -5.45 -9.07 -29.65
N LEU A 258 -4.72 -9.63 -28.69
CA LEU A 258 -3.46 -9.06 -28.20
C LEU A 258 -2.39 -9.02 -29.30
N ASN A 259 -2.33 -10.04 -30.15
CA ASN A 259 -1.41 -10.08 -31.28
C ASN A 259 -1.68 -8.96 -32.30
N THR A 260 -2.92 -8.48 -32.43
CA THR A 260 -3.22 -7.30 -33.29
C THR A 260 -2.57 -6.01 -32.77
N ARG A 261 -2.16 -5.97 -31.49
CA ARG A 261 -1.55 -4.80 -30.83
C ARG A 261 -0.02 -4.81 -30.83
N ILE A 262 0.60 -5.86 -31.40
CA ILE A 262 2.06 -5.92 -31.57
C ILE A 262 2.45 -4.91 -32.64
N ALA A 263 3.39 -4.02 -32.31
CA ALA A 263 3.91 -3.04 -33.26
C ALA A 263 4.56 -3.77 -34.48
N GLU A 264 4.35 -3.25 -35.68
CA GLU A 264 4.83 -3.88 -36.94
C GLU A 264 6.32 -4.24 -36.91
N LYS A 265 7.14 -3.47 -36.20
CA LYS A 265 8.57 -3.72 -36.02
C LYS A 265 8.92 -5.13 -35.49
N TYR A 266 7.97 -5.81 -34.83
CA TYR A 266 8.14 -7.13 -34.22
C TYR A 266 7.29 -8.21 -34.86
N ARG A 267 6.58 -7.90 -35.97
CA ARG A 267 5.78 -8.89 -36.72
C ARG A 267 6.59 -9.72 -37.72
N THR A 268 7.85 -9.36 -37.96
CA THR A 268 8.74 -9.97 -38.97
C THR A 268 9.91 -10.76 -38.35
N ALA A 269 9.71 -11.38 -37.19
CA ALA A 269 10.71 -12.28 -36.61
C ALA A 269 10.15 -13.69 -36.47
#